data_bdae4389d5c580505ada5f8050044006
#
_entry.id   bdae4389d5c580505ada5f8050044006
#
_cell.length_a   1.000
_cell.length_b   1.000
_cell.length_c   1.000
_cell.angle_alpha   90.00
_cell.angle_beta   90.00
_cell.angle_gamma   90.00
#
_symmetry.space_group_name_H-M   'P 1'
#
loop_
_entity.id
_entity.type
_entity.pdbx_description
1 polymer ?
#
loop_
_entity_poly.entity_id
_entity_poly.type
_entity_poly.pdbx_seq_one_letter_code
_entity_poly.pdbx_strand_id
1 'polypeptide(L)'
;MKVTVYLKKCSPEASNICFRVRDRNVDIKVVSPLEVQDKYWDADTLGYRRTTAVPATEQKRLPEQIAAIIERAEKTFSDKADSKWMKQVIEDVLYPARAFERDHPNLLARVHEYLEKFDGAERTKEHIVRFERKMSRYHDYRREILGETDFTLFVETVTLEQMNGFRDYVVDEYKLRQEYPDFYAPRMLINHRPRPLSGTTVINIMNLFCTFLHWCKKMKYSDNEVYVLYGCKEPTYGDPFFLTSEERNILYDADLNDNPKLAVIRDIFVFHCYVGCRVGDLYRLTRDNIKDGFLEYMPQKTKKCQAKTVRVPLHEKALKILERYDANADRLFPFKQIHTYNLGIRELLKRCGIDRTVTILDTHGYNTVQKPLYEVVTSHTARKTFVGNLYRQEPDPNLIASMSGHVEGSRAFSRYRTIDDDMKRRLVDMID
;
A
#
# COMPACT_ATOMS: atom_id res chain seq x y z
N MET A 1 -1.65 33.58 -40.42
CA MET A 1 -2.19 34.31 -39.25
C MET A 1 -1.18 35.39 -38.81
N LYS A 2 -1.65 36.55 -38.28
CA LYS A 2 -0.81 37.61 -37.71
C LYS A 2 -1.28 37.95 -36.31
N VAL A 3 -0.37 37.93 -35.33
CA VAL A 3 -0.63 38.41 -33.97
C VAL A 3 -0.06 39.81 -33.82
N THR A 4 -0.84 40.74 -33.28
CA THR A 4 -0.43 42.11 -32.99
C THR A 4 -0.65 42.40 -31.54
N VAL A 5 0.33 43.07 -30.93
CA VAL A 5 0.28 43.50 -29.52
C VAL A 5 0.01 44.99 -29.47
N TYR A 6 -0.90 45.41 -28.60
CA TYR A 6 -1.27 46.83 -28.44
C TYR A 6 -1.67 47.10 -26.99
N LEU A 7 -1.63 48.35 -26.58
CA LEU A 7 -2.03 48.77 -25.25
C LEU A 7 -3.49 49.21 -25.20
N LYS A 8 -4.16 48.88 -24.08
CA LYS A 8 -5.49 49.38 -23.73
C LYS A 8 -5.43 50.00 -22.33
N LYS A 9 -5.77 51.27 -22.22
CA LYS A 9 -5.80 51.96 -20.93
C LYS A 9 -6.63 51.24 -19.88
N CYS A 10 -6.05 51.04 -18.72
CA CYS A 10 -6.71 50.50 -17.53
C CYS A 10 -6.69 51.51 -16.37
N SER A 11 -5.72 52.44 -16.34
CA SER A 11 -5.63 53.57 -15.40
C SER A 11 -4.96 54.78 -16.06
N PRO A 12 -4.91 55.99 -15.42
CA PRO A 12 -4.28 57.17 -15.99
C PRO A 12 -2.80 56.97 -16.40
N GLU A 13 -2.06 56.09 -15.71
CA GLU A 13 -0.64 55.90 -15.93
C GLU A 13 -0.29 54.51 -16.48
N ALA A 14 -1.22 53.56 -16.50
CA ALA A 14 -0.99 52.19 -16.90
C ALA A 14 -1.98 51.66 -17.94
N SER A 15 -1.52 50.67 -18.70
CA SER A 15 -2.29 50.00 -19.74
C SER A 15 -2.11 48.49 -19.65
N ASN A 16 -3.18 47.75 -19.93
CA ASN A 16 -3.11 46.33 -20.18
C ASN A 16 -2.52 46.02 -21.54
N ILE A 17 -1.72 44.98 -21.62
CA ILE A 17 -1.22 44.45 -22.89
C ILE A 17 -2.33 43.61 -23.52
N CYS A 18 -2.68 43.93 -24.74
CA CYS A 18 -3.75 43.29 -25.51
C CYS A 18 -3.17 42.57 -26.72
N PHE A 19 -3.76 41.47 -27.07
CA PHE A 19 -3.41 40.67 -28.23
C PHE A 19 -4.54 40.70 -29.24
N ARG A 20 -4.20 40.94 -30.53
CA ARG A 20 -5.13 40.84 -31.65
C ARG A 20 -4.61 39.81 -32.64
N VAL A 21 -5.40 38.78 -32.87
CA VAL A 21 -5.11 37.72 -33.84
C VAL A 21 -5.97 37.96 -35.08
N ARG A 22 -5.32 38.08 -36.24
CA ARG A 22 -5.99 38.24 -37.53
C ARG A 22 -5.58 37.13 -38.49
N ASP A 23 -6.57 36.55 -39.12
CA ASP A 23 -6.45 35.69 -40.29
C ASP A 23 -7.68 35.92 -41.19
N ARG A 24 -7.73 35.31 -42.38
CA ARG A 24 -8.76 35.55 -43.42
C ARG A 24 -10.15 35.85 -42.88
N ASN A 25 -10.69 34.99 -42.02
CA ASN A 25 -12.04 35.09 -41.44
C ASN A 25 -12.06 35.29 -39.94
N VAL A 26 -10.89 35.47 -39.29
CA VAL A 26 -10.75 35.57 -37.85
C VAL A 26 -10.17 36.92 -37.45
N ASP A 27 -10.86 37.66 -36.57
CA ASP A 27 -10.37 38.89 -35.93
C ASP A 27 -10.70 38.84 -34.44
N ILE A 28 -9.77 38.37 -33.65
CA ILE A 28 -9.91 38.15 -32.20
C ILE A 28 -9.13 39.24 -31.47
N LYS A 29 -9.77 39.87 -30.48
CA LYS A 29 -9.13 40.84 -29.58
C LYS A 29 -9.29 40.35 -28.13
N VAL A 30 -8.18 40.23 -27.40
CA VAL A 30 -8.18 39.78 -25.99
C VAL A 30 -7.28 40.68 -25.16
N VAL A 31 -7.78 41.07 -24.00
CA VAL A 31 -7.02 41.77 -22.98
C VAL A 31 -6.33 40.74 -22.10
N SER A 32 -5.02 40.87 -21.91
CA SER A 32 -4.28 40.02 -20.99
C SER A 32 -4.21 40.65 -19.58
N PRO A 33 -3.87 39.85 -18.54
CA PRO A 33 -3.60 40.38 -17.20
C PRO A 33 -2.23 41.08 -17.09
N LEU A 34 -1.44 41.07 -18.16
CA LEU A 34 -0.16 41.79 -18.17
C LEU A 34 -0.41 43.30 -18.23
N GLU A 35 0.20 44.03 -17.31
CA GLU A 35 0.07 45.47 -17.17
C GLU A 35 1.43 46.15 -17.29
N VAL A 36 1.46 47.34 -17.91
CA VAL A 36 2.68 48.14 -18.04
C VAL A 36 2.35 49.62 -17.84
N GLN A 37 3.27 50.36 -17.23
CA GLN A 37 3.16 51.83 -17.21
C GLN A 37 3.54 52.39 -18.58
N ASP A 38 2.66 53.22 -19.17
CA ASP A 38 2.80 53.69 -20.53
C ASP A 38 4.12 54.40 -20.82
N LYS A 39 4.62 55.18 -19.86
CA LYS A 39 5.90 55.89 -19.97
C LYS A 39 7.12 54.99 -20.15
N TYR A 40 7.02 53.74 -19.74
CA TYR A 40 8.11 52.74 -19.84
C TYR A 40 7.91 51.74 -20.98
N TRP A 41 6.79 51.79 -21.68
CA TRP A 41 6.49 50.87 -22.79
C TRP A 41 7.28 51.20 -24.04
N ASP A 42 7.84 50.20 -24.67
CA ASP A 42 8.45 50.26 -25.99
C ASP A 42 7.71 49.30 -26.93
N ALA A 43 7.06 49.87 -27.96
CA ALA A 43 6.25 49.13 -28.91
C ALA A 43 7.08 48.34 -29.93
N ASP A 44 8.34 48.76 -30.16
CA ASP A 44 9.21 48.13 -31.14
C ASP A 44 9.81 46.85 -30.59
N THR A 45 10.19 46.89 -29.32
CA THR A 45 10.74 45.71 -28.60
C THR A 45 9.69 44.88 -27.88
N LEU A 46 8.43 45.32 -27.85
CA LEU A 46 7.33 44.72 -27.08
C LEU A 46 7.71 44.51 -25.59
N GLY A 47 8.39 45.47 -25.01
CA GLY A 47 8.93 45.40 -23.69
C GLY A 47 9.06 46.75 -23.00
N TYR A 48 10.04 46.85 -22.11
CA TYR A 48 10.32 48.08 -21.40
C TYR A 48 11.42 48.92 -22.10
N ARG A 49 11.26 50.25 -22.18
CA ARG A 49 12.34 51.15 -22.48
C ARG A 49 13.47 51.02 -21.47
N ARG A 50 14.70 51.24 -21.84
CA ARG A 50 15.85 51.27 -20.90
C ARG A 50 15.57 52.21 -19.74
N THR A 51 15.41 51.70 -18.54
CA THR A 51 15.12 52.43 -17.33
C THR A 51 15.59 51.71 -16.12
N THR A 52 16.00 52.43 -15.09
CA THR A 52 16.33 51.87 -13.76
C THR A 52 15.09 51.78 -12.84
N ALA A 53 13.98 52.35 -13.26
CA ALA A 53 12.73 52.39 -12.49
C ALA A 53 11.97 51.04 -12.47
N VAL A 54 12.32 50.13 -13.39
CA VAL A 54 11.75 48.77 -13.45
C VAL A 54 12.86 47.76 -13.15
N PRO A 55 12.63 46.79 -12.27
CA PRO A 55 13.63 45.75 -11.94
C PRO A 55 14.10 45.00 -13.20
N ALA A 56 15.40 44.70 -13.28
CA ALA A 56 15.99 44.04 -14.45
C ALA A 56 15.37 42.68 -14.76
N THR A 57 14.88 41.98 -13.73
CA THR A 57 14.13 40.70 -13.88
C THR A 57 12.82 40.91 -14.63
N GLU A 58 12.09 41.96 -14.31
CA GLU A 58 10.82 42.28 -14.95
C GLU A 58 11.03 42.79 -16.39
N GLN A 59 12.10 43.55 -16.62
CA GLN A 59 12.45 44.01 -17.99
C GLN A 59 12.76 42.84 -18.93
N LYS A 60 13.22 41.71 -18.45
CA LYS A 60 13.43 40.49 -19.24
C LYS A 60 12.14 39.64 -19.33
N ARG A 61 11.43 39.50 -18.21
CA ARG A 61 10.27 38.61 -18.10
C ARG A 61 9.13 39.01 -19.05
N LEU A 62 8.81 40.29 -19.11
CA LEU A 62 7.67 40.78 -19.90
C LEU A 62 7.80 40.45 -21.39
N PRO A 63 8.90 40.83 -22.10
CA PRO A 63 9.03 40.49 -23.52
C PRO A 63 9.11 38.99 -23.77
N GLU A 64 9.72 38.21 -22.85
CA GLU A 64 9.74 36.74 -22.94
C GLU A 64 8.32 36.14 -22.86
N GLN A 65 7.49 36.62 -21.93
CA GLN A 65 6.10 36.20 -21.83
C GLN A 65 5.28 36.56 -23.06
N ILE A 66 5.44 37.79 -23.61
CA ILE A 66 4.75 38.19 -24.80
C ILE A 66 5.18 37.34 -25.99
N ALA A 67 6.47 37.09 -26.17
CA ALA A 67 6.99 36.25 -27.24
C ALA A 67 6.45 34.81 -27.14
N ALA A 68 6.44 34.22 -25.93
CA ALA A 68 5.91 32.89 -25.68
C ALA A 68 4.39 32.80 -25.98
N ILE A 69 3.61 33.85 -25.65
CA ILE A 69 2.17 33.91 -25.99
C ILE A 69 1.99 33.91 -27.50
N ILE A 70 2.77 34.73 -28.23
CA ILE A 70 2.70 34.80 -29.68
C ILE A 70 3.06 33.44 -30.30
N GLU A 71 4.18 32.84 -29.89
CA GLU A 71 4.63 31.55 -30.40
C GLU A 71 3.58 30.45 -30.16
N ARG A 72 3.02 30.39 -28.93
CA ARG A 72 1.99 29.40 -28.60
C ARG A 72 0.70 29.65 -29.42
N ALA A 73 0.31 30.90 -29.62
CA ALA A 73 -0.82 31.23 -30.46
C ALA A 73 -0.60 30.78 -31.91
N GLU A 74 0.60 30.97 -32.44
CA GLU A 74 0.97 30.54 -33.80
C GLU A 74 0.95 29.02 -33.95
N LYS A 75 1.41 28.29 -32.96
CA LYS A 75 1.44 26.82 -32.94
C LYS A 75 0.07 26.17 -32.79
N THR A 76 -0.87 26.84 -32.09
CA THR A 76 -2.16 26.23 -31.73
C THR A 76 -3.36 26.85 -32.52
N PHE A 77 -3.10 27.78 -33.44
CA PHE A 77 -4.13 28.42 -34.21
C PHE A 77 -4.88 27.42 -35.10
N SER A 78 -6.20 27.59 -35.17
CA SER A 78 -7.06 26.88 -36.11
C SER A 78 -8.14 27.83 -36.65
N ASP A 79 -8.76 27.52 -37.78
CA ASP A 79 -9.83 28.29 -38.38
C ASP A 79 -11.08 28.46 -37.50
N LYS A 80 -11.17 27.68 -36.42
CA LYS A 80 -12.22 27.74 -35.40
C LYS A 80 -11.81 28.52 -34.15
N ALA A 81 -10.63 29.17 -34.18
CA ALA A 81 -10.13 29.94 -33.04
C ALA A 81 -11.10 31.10 -32.72
N ASP A 82 -11.34 31.31 -31.43
CA ASP A 82 -12.19 32.35 -30.87
C ASP A 82 -11.51 33.09 -29.71
N SER A 83 -12.22 34.03 -29.11
CA SER A 83 -11.70 34.78 -27.96
C SER A 83 -11.43 33.92 -26.75
N LYS A 84 -12.13 32.79 -26.58
CA LYS A 84 -11.88 31.85 -25.47
C LYS A 84 -10.57 31.11 -25.68
N TRP A 85 -10.32 30.66 -26.92
CA TRP A 85 -9.04 30.05 -27.28
C TRP A 85 -7.87 30.98 -26.98
N MET A 86 -7.93 32.26 -27.39
CA MET A 86 -6.82 33.18 -27.18
C MET A 86 -6.62 33.51 -25.68
N LYS A 87 -7.69 33.63 -24.89
CA LYS A 87 -7.59 33.75 -23.45
C LYS A 87 -6.87 32.54 -22.83
N GLN A 88 -7.23 31.35 -23.30
CA GLN A 88 -6.61 30.11 -22.84
C GLN A 88 -5.12 30.04 -23.17
N VAL A 89 -4.70 30.48 -24.37
CA VAL A 89 -3.30 30.59 -24.78
C VAL A 89 -2.52 31.51 -23.83
N ILE A 90 -3.11 32.67 -23.48
CA ILE A 90 -2.50 33.61 -22.55
C ILE A 90 -2.36 32.99 -21.16
N GLU A 91 -3.42 32.36 -20.63
CA GLU A 91 -3.41 31.70 -19.32
C GLU A 91 -2.40 30.57 -19.25
N ASP A 92 -2.30 29.75 -20.29
CA ASP A 92 -1.37 28.62 -20.37
C ASP A 92 0.10 29.05 -20.31
N VAL A 93 0.41 30.20 -20.88
CA VAL A 93 1.77 30.77 -20.84
C VAL A 93 2.06 31.45 -19.51
N LEU A 94 1.11 32.21 -18.98
CA LEU A 94 1.30 32.97 -17.75
C LEU A 94 1.20 32.08 -16.50
N TYR A 95 0.43 31.02 -16.57
CA TYR A 95 0.16 30.10 -15.45
C TYR A 95 0.35 28.64 -15.88
N PRO A 96 1.58 28.23 -16.23
CA PRO A 96 1.85 26.88 -16.78
C PRO A 96 1.47 25.76 -15.82
N ALA A 97 1.53 26.00 -14.52
CA ALA A 97 1.08 25.00 -13.52
C ALA A 97 -0.43 24.71 -13.64
N ARG A 98 -1.26 25.76 -13.79
CA ARG A 98 -2.72 25.59 -13.96
C ARG A 98 -3.06 24.91 -15.29
N ALA A 99 -2.30 25.22 -16.35
CA ALA A 99 -2.44 24.56 -17.64
C ALA A 99 -2.15 23.07 -17.54
N PHE A 100 -1.06 22.72 -16.84
CA PHE A 100 -0.70 21.34 -16.58
C PHE A 100 -1.78 20.62 -15.78
N GLU A 101 -2.28 21.21 -14.69
CA GLU A 101 -3.35 20.66 -13.86
C GLU A 101 -4.64 20.39 -14.63
N ARG A 102 -5.00 21.27 -15.56
CA ARG A 102 -6.18 21.09 -16.42
C ARG A 102 -6.03 19.92 -17.38
N ASP A 103 -4.85 19.77 -17.98
CA ASP A 103 -4.60 18.84 -19.08
C ASP A 103 -4.21 17.43 -18.58
N HIS A 104 -3.84 17.31 -17.30
CA HIS A 104 -3.40 16.05 -16.68
C HIS A 104 -4.29 15.66 -15.49
N PRO A 105 -4.79 14.44 -15.45
CA PRO A 105 -5.45 13.91 -14.26
C PRO A 105 -4.48 13.88 -13.07
N ASN A 106 -4.92 14.34 -11.91
CA ASN A 106 -4.11 14.25 -10.71
C ASN A 106 -3.88 12.79 -10.28
N LEU A 107 -2.93 12.58 -9.37
CA LEU A 107 -2.54 11.25 -8.89
C LEU A 107 -3.72 10.46 -8.32
N LEU A 108 -4.65 11.10 -7.60
CA LEU A 108 -5.84 10.42 -7.05
C LEU A 108 -6.77 9.92 -8.14
N ALA A 109 -7.02 10.71 -9.19
CA ALA A 109 -7.82 10.28 -10.33
C ALA A 109 -7.18 9.06 -11.04
N ARG A 110 -5.85 9.03 -11.13
CA ARG A 110 -5.11 7.88 -11.68
C ARG A 110 -5.16 6.65 -10.76
N VAL A 111 -5.14 6.83 -9.44
CA VAL A 111 -5.33 5.71 -8.48
C VAL A 111 -6.73 5.13 -8.62
N HIS A 112 -7.74 5.98 -8.80
CA HIS A 112 -9.11 5.53 -9.03
C HIS A 112 -9.23 4.71 -10.31
N GLU A 113 -8.65 5.19 -11.41
CA GLU A 113 -8.58 4.46 -12.68
C GLU A 113 -7.83 3.11 -12.54
N TYR A 114 -6.73 3.09 -11.76
CA TYR A 114 -6.00 1.86 -11.45
C TYR A 114 -6.89 0.86 -10.72
N LEU A 115 -7.68 1.33 -9.75
CA LEU A 115 -8.62 0.50 -8.98
C LEU A 115 -9.71 -0.10 -9.89
N GLU A 116 -10.26 0.69 -10.81
CA GLU A 116 -11.29 0.24 -11.76
C GLU A 116 -10.77 -0.81 -12.73
N LYS A 117 -9.54 -0.63 -13.23
CA LYS A 117 -8.89 -1.55 -14.17
C LYS A 117 -8.22 -2.75 -13.51
N PHE A 118 -8.23 -2.82 -12.17
CA PHE A 118 -7.56 -3.90 -11.45
C PHE A 118 -8.35 -5.21 -11.53
N ASP A 119 -7.78 -6.18 -12.27
CA ASP A 119 -8.30 -7.54 -12.41
C ASP A 119 -7.48 -8.54 -11.59
N GLY A 120 -7.50 -8.40 -10.28
CA GLY A 120 -6.75 -9.25 -9.35
C GLY A 120 -7.60 -9.79 -8.21
N ALA A 121 -6.94 -10.28 -7.17
CA ALA A 121 -7.61 -10.80 -5.99
C ALA A 121 -8.35 -9.67 -5.25
N GLU A 122 -9.58 -9.93 -4.80
CA GLU A 122 -10.43 -8.98 -4.05
C GLU A 122 -9.69 -8.36 -2.85
N ARG A 123 -8.94 -9.17 -2.12
CA ARG A 123 -8.12 -8.67 -1.01
C ARG A 123 -7.06 -7.64 -1.44
N THR A 124 -6.49 -7.77 -2.63
CA THR A 124 -5.54 -6.78 -3.17
C THR A 124 -6.29 -5.51 -3.54
N LYS A 125 -7.49 -5.65 -4.10
CA LYS A 125 -8.38 -4.52 -4.40
C LYS A 125 -8.69 -3.70 -3.12
N GLU A 126 -9.00 -4.38 -2.00
CA GLU A 126 -9.17 -3.73 -0.70
C GLU A 126 -7.93 -2.93 -0.26
N HIS A 127 -6.72 -3.44 -0.54
CA HIS A 127 -5.50 -2.71 -0.22
C HIS A 127 -5.35 -1.45 -1.07
N ILE A 128 -5.73 -1.48 -2.35
CA ILE A 128 -5.73 -0.32 -3.24
C ILE A 128 -6.73 0.73 -2.73
N VAL A 129 -7.95 0.32 -2.35
CA VAL A 129 -8.95 1.23 -1.75
C VAL A 129 -8.43 1.90 -0.47
N ARG A 130 -7.73 1.14 0.38
CA ARG A 130 -7.13 1.72 1.60
C ARG A 130 -6.00 2.69 1.28
N PHE A 131 -5.20 2.42 0.26
CA PHE A 131 -4.16 3.31 -0.23
C PHE A 131 -4.78 4.60 -0.78
N GLU A 132 -5.78 4.52 -1.66
CA GLU A 132 -6.51 5.65 -2.21
C GLU A 132 -7.05 6.57 -1.10
N ARG A 133 -7.74 6.00 -0.11
CA ARG A 133 -8.27 6.75 1.04
C ARG A 133 -7.16 7.43 1.87
N LYS A 134 -6.00 6.79 2.03
CA LYS A 134 -4.87 7.40 2.74
C LYS A 134 -4.26 8.54 1.94
N MET A 135 -4.11 8.36 0.63
CA MET A 135 -3.59 9.39 -0.26
C MET A 135 -4.53 10.60 -0.31
N SER A 136 -5.86 10.37 -0.36
CA SER A 136 -6.85 11.46 -0.29
C SER A 136 -6.71 12.26 1.00
N ARG A 137 -6.65 11.59 2.17
CA ARG A 137 -6.46 12.28 3.46
C ARG A 137 -5.12 13.01 3.55
N TYR A 138 -4.07 12.49 2.92
CA TYR A 138 -2.78 13.19 2.83
C TYR A 138 -2.89 14.49 2.04
N HIS A 139 -3.59 14.49 0.91
CA HIS A 139 -3.85 15.70 0.13
C HIS A 139 -4.64 16.73 0.93
N ASP A 140 -5.74 16.28 1.60
CA ASP A 140 -6.54 17.16 2.43
C ASP A 140 -5.73 17.72 3.61
N TYR A 141 -4.91 16.90 4.27
CA TYR A 141 -4.04 17.32 5.36
C TYR A 141 -3.04 18.41 4.91
N ARG A 142 -2.40 18.24 3.75
CA ARG A 142 -1.47 19.23 3.21
C ARG A 142 -2.19 20.57 2.95
N ARG A 143 -3.39 20.51 2.39
CA ARG A 143 -4.17 21.70 2.04
C ARG A 143 -4.79 22.40 3.23
N GLU A 144 -5.47 21.66 4.10
CA GLU A 144 -6.30 22.23 5.14
C GLU A 144 -5.52 22.49 6.44
N ILE A 145 -4.57 21.62 6.80
CA ILE A 145 -3.81 21.74 8.05
C ILE A 145 -2.48 22.46 7.82
N LEU A 146 -1.74 22.12 6.76
CA LEU A 146 -0.45 22.76 6.49
C LEU A 146 -0.60 24.06 5.66
N GLY A 147 -1.82 24.41 5.19
CA GLY A 147 -2.09 25.64 4.45
C GLY A 147 -1.59 25.65 3.01
N GLU A 148 -1.21 24.51 2.46
CA GLU A 148 -0.74 24.37 1.08
C GLU A 148 -1.93 24.21 0.11
N THR A 149 -2.71 25.26 -0.06
CA THR A 149 -4.01 25.24 -0.78
C THR A 149 -3.93 24.64 -2.19
N ASP A 150 -2.82 24.83 -2.90
CA ASP A 150 -2.60 24.35 -4.26
C ASP A 150 -1.89 22.99 -4.31
N PHE A 151 -1.70 22.32 -3.18
CA PHE A 151 -1.01 21.02 -3.15
C PHE A 151 -1.75 19.98 -3.96
N THR A 152 -1.13 19.47 -5.01
CA THR A 152 -1.64 18.40 -5.87
C THR A 152 -0.46 17.54 -6.35
N LEU A 153 -0.63 16.24 -6.30
CA LEU A 153 0.34 15.30 -6.87
C LEU A 153 -0.10 14.84 -8.26
N PHE A 154 0.87 14.74 -9.16
CA PHE A 154 0.69 14.18 -10.49
C PHE A 154 1.70 13.05 -10.71
N VAL A 155 1.30 12.01 -11.43
CA VAL A 155 2.19 10.86 -11.69
C VAL A 155 3.42 11.26 -12.52
N GLU A 156 3.28 12.30 -13.35
CA GLU A 156 4.32 12.83 -14.22
C GLU A 156 5.42 13.57 -13.45
N THR A 157 5.07 14.21 -12.34
CA THR A 157 5.96 15.13 -11.61
C THR A 157 6.23 14.76 -10.17
N VAL A 158 5.63 13.67 -9.66
CA VAL A 158 5.87 13.24 -8.28
C VAL A 158 7.34 12.97 -8.02
N THR A 159 7.87 13.54 -6.94
CA THR A 159 9.29 13.47 -6.55
C THR A 159 9.53 12.47 -5.43
N LEU A 160 10.79 12.11 -5.23
CA LEU A 160 11.21 11.26 -4.11
C LEU A 160 10.90 11.91 -2.75
N GLU A 161 11.03 13.24 -2.65
CA GLU A 161 10.68 14.00 -1.45
C GLU A 161 9.18 13.88 -1.14
N GLN A 162 8.32 14.03 -2.15
CA GLN A 162 6.88 13.89 -1.99
C GLN A 162 6.46 12.46 -1.61
N MET A 163 7.13 11.43 -2.17
CA MET A 163 6.92 10.04 -1.74
C MET A 163 7.32 9.82 -0.28
N ASN A 164 8.46 10.39 0.15
CA ASN A 164 8.89 10.34 1.54
C ASN A 164 7.91 11.11 2.45
N GLY A 165 7.43 12.27 2.05
CA GLY A 165 6.42 13.04 2.79
C GLY A 165 5.12 12.25 2.99
N PHE A 166 4.66 11.52 1.98
CA PHE A 166 3.52 10.62 2.14
C PHE A 166 3.84 9.46 3.10
N ARG A 167 5.03 8.86 3.03
CA ARG A 167 5.46 7.82 3.99
C ARG A 167 5.42 8.34 5.42
N ASP A 168 5.98 9.52 5.66
CA ASP A 168 6.07 10.11 6.99
C ASP A 168 4.67 10.45 7.54
N TYR A 169 3.79 10.96 6.69
CA TYR A 169 2.37 11.11 7.01
C TYR A 169 1.72 9.76 7.41
N VAL A 170 1.95 8.69 6.67
CA VAL A 170 1.40 7.37 6.97
C VAL A 170 1.92 6.83 8.31
N VAL A 171 3.18 7.09 8.64
CA VAL A 171 3.80 6.71 9.93
C VAL A 171 3.16 7.48 11.07
N ASP A 172 2.96 8.78 10.92
CA ASP A 172 2.49 9.67 11.98
C ASP A 172 0.98 9.90 11.99
N GLU A 173 0.21 9.38 11.02
CA GLU A 173 -1.25 9.56 10.92
C GLU A 173 -1.96 9.26 12.25
N TYR A 174 -1.47 8.32 13.06
CA TYR A 174 -2.08 8.00 14.34
C TYR A 174 -1.92 9.12 15.37
N LYS A 175 -0.82 9.90 15.34
CA LYS A 175 -0.60 11.09 16.19
C LYS A 175 -1.47 12.24 15.69
N LEU A 176 -1.46 12.48 14.37
CA LEU A 176 -2.26 13.52 13.72
C LEU A 176 -3.76 13.34 14.00
N ARG A 177 -4.25 12.09 14.07
CA ARG A 177 -5.63 11.81 14.46
C ARG A 177 -5.98 12.20 15.89
N GLN A 178 -4.99 12.26 16.78
CA GLN A 178 -5.18 12.75 18.16
C GLN A 178 -5.09 14.26 18.22
N GLU A 179 -4.23 14.85 17.39
CA GLU A 179 -4.00 16.29 17.34
C GLU A 179 -5.10 17.05 16.59
N TYR A 180 -5.62 16.47 15.49
CA TYR A 180 -6.65 17.08 14.64
C TYR A 180 -7.93 16.22 14.55
N PRO A 181 -8.64 15.95 15.65
CA PRO A 181 -9.79 15.04 15.65
C PRO A 181 -10.91 15.50 14.71
N ASP A 182 -11.19 16.80 14.64
CA ASP A 182 -12.24 17.38 13.80
C ASP A 182 -11.95 17.23 12.31
N PHE A 183 -10.69 17.28 11.93
CA PHE A 183 -10.26 17.00 10.54
C PHE A 183 -10.54 15.54 10.17
N TYR A 184 -10.27 14.59 11.08
CA TYR A 184 -10.39 13.15 10.78
C TYR A 184 -11.82 12.61 10.95
N ALA A 185 -12.67 13.22 11.77
CA ALA A 185 -14.02 12.74 12.05
C ALA A 185 -14.89 12.48 10.80
N PRO A 186 -14.95 13.39 9.80
CA PRO A 186 -15.74 13.16 8.60
C PRO A 186 -15.04 12.21 7.59
N ARG A 187 -13.74 11.98 7.73
CA ARG A 187 -12.90 11.27 6.74
C ARG A 187 -12.64 9.81 7.07
N MET A 188 -12.95 9.39 8.28
CA MET A 188 -12.79 7.99 8.67
C MET A 188 -13.66 7.61 9.87
N LEU A 189 -14.06 6.35 9.92
CA LEU A 189 -14.78 5.80 11.06
C LEU A 189 -13.84 5.75 12.28
N ILE A 190 -14.15 6.53 13.32
CA ILE A 190 -13.36 6.61 14.54
C ILE A 190 -13.94 5.63 15.58
N ASN A 191 -13.81 4.33 15.32
CA ASN A 191 -14.29 3.31 16.25
C ASN A 191 -13.20 2.78 17.21
N HIS A 192 -11.94 3.18 17.00
CA HIS A 192 -10.79 2.65 17.75
C HIS A 192 -9.77 3.75 18.07
N ARG A 193 -9.10 3.61 19.21
CA ARG A 193 -7.95 4.47 19.53
C ARG A 193 -6.91 4.39 18.41
N PRO A 194 -6.40 5.54 17.93
CA PRO A 194 -5.34 5.56 16.95
C PRO A 194 -4.12 4.77 17.46
N ARG A 195 -3.58 3.91 16.61
CA ARG A 195 -2.39 3.11 16.91
C ARG A 195 -1.38 3.27 15.79
N PRO A 196 -0.07 3.25 16.10
CA PRO A 196 0.95 3.25 15.07
C PRO A 196 0.80 2.03 14.15
N LEU A 197 1.08 2.23 12.88
CA LEU A 197 1.18 1.12 11.93
C LEU A 197 2.51 0.38 12.14
N SER A 198 2.51 -0.93 11.89
CA SER A 198 3.78 -1.69 11.87
C SER A 198 4.63 -1.25 10.68
N GLY A 199 5.96 -1.30 10.85
CA GLY A 199 6.92 -1.01 9.77
C GLY A 199 6.62 -1.82 8.50
N THR A 200 6.29 -3.11 8.65
CA THR A 200 5.83 -3.96 7.52
C THR A 200 4.60 -3.40 6.82
N THR A 201 3.63 -2.84 7.56
CA THR A 201 2.42 -2.25 6.96
C THR A 201 2.77 -0.98 6.18
N VAL A 202 3.63 -0.13 6.72
CA VAL A 202 4.12 1.08 6.03
C VAL A 202 4.85 0.69 4.74
N ILE A 203 5.78 -0.26 4.82
CA ILE A 203 6.50 -0.78 3.64
C ILE A 203 5.53 -1.31 2.58
N ASN A 204 4.50 -2.07 2.97
CA ASN A 204 3.51 -2.59 2.02
C ASN A 204 2.70 -1.48 1.35
N ILE A 205 2.35 -0.40 2.07
CA ILE A 205 1.66 0.77 1.50
C ILE A 205 2.58 1.46 0.47
N MET A 206 3.85 1.66 0.80
CA MET A 206 4.81 2.30 -0.11
C MET A 206 5.15 1.42 -1.32
N ASN A 207 5.25 0.10 -1.14
CA ASN A 207 5.42 -0.84 -2.25
C ASN A 207 4.20 -0.84 -3.19
N LEU A 208 2.98 -0.66 -2.64
CA LEU A 208 1.79 -0.49 -3.47
C LEU A 208 1.85 0.84 -4.25
N PHE A 209 2.35 1.91 -3.65
CA PHE A 209 2.58 3.18 -4.36
C PHE A 209 3.58 2.99 -5.51
N CYS A 210 4.72 2.34 -5.27
CA CYS A 210 5.67 2.00 -6.33
C CYS A 210 5.03 1.14 -7.44
N THR A 211 4.23 0.15 -7.07
CA THR A 211 3.52 -0.73 -8.03
C THR A 211 2.54 0.07 -8.88
N PHE A 212 1.81 1.00 -8.30
CA PHE A 212 0.91 1.91 -9.00
C PHE A 212 1.67 2.82 -9.99
N LEU A 213 2.77 3.44 -9.56
CA LEU A 213 3.59 4.28 -10.46
C LEU A 213 4.20 3.47 -11.62
N HIS A 214 4.65 2.24 -11.33
CA HIS A 214 5.11 1.32 -12.39
C HIS A 214 3.98 0.97 -13.38
N TRP A 215 2.76 0.77 -12.88
CA TRP A 215 1.59 0.56 -13.73
C TRP A 215 1.31 1.80 -14.60
N CYS A 216 1.39 3.02 -14.06
CA CYS A 216 1.24 4.24 -14.84
C CYS A 216 2.26 4.34 -15.98
N LYS A 217 3.51 3.97 -15.73
CA LYS A 217 4.54 3.89 -16.78
C LYS A 217 4.18 2.86 -17.85
N LYS A 218 3.76 1.65 -17.44
CA LYS A 218 3.33 0.59 -18.37
C LYS A 218 2.16 1.03 -19.24
N MET A 219 1.24 1.83 -18.69
CA MET A 219 0.09 2.40 -19.40
C MET A 219 0.46 3.64 -20.23
N LYS A 220 1.72 4.07 -20.22
CA LYS A 220 2.23 5.27 -20.91
C LYS A 220 1.57 6.57 -20.45
N TYR A 221 1.16 6.64 -19.19
CA TYR A 221 0.66 7.86 -18.57
C TYR A 221 1.80 8.77 -18.10
N SER A 222 2.96 8.21 -17.80
CA SER A 222 4.13 8.94 -17.32
C SER A 222 5.42 8.17 -17.59
N ASP A 223 6.48 8.89 -17.88
CA ASP A 223 7.85 8.35 -17.96
C ASP A 223 8.63 8.51 -16.64
N ASN A 224 7.98 9.02 -15.61
CA ASN A 224 8.59 9.23 -14.30
C ASN A 224 8.92 7.89 -13.62
N GLU A 225 10.19 7.67 -13.33
CA GLU A 225 10.71 6.46 -12.69
C GLU A 225 11.09 6.66 -11.22
N VAL A 226 10.49 7.64 -10.55
CA VAL A 226 10.78 7.94 -9.14
C VAL A 226 10.63 6.71 -8.23
N TYR A 227 9.76 5.77 -8.57
CA TYR A 227 9.58 4.51 -7.84
C TYR A 227 10.84 3.62 -7.86
N VAL A 228 11.69 3.74 -8.89
CA VAL A 228 12.98 3.04 -8.95
C VAL A 228 13.96 3.68 -7.96
N LEU A 229 13.99 5.02 -7.90
CA LEU A 229 14.82 5.75 -6.94
C LEU A 229 14.38 5.51 -5.50
N TYR A 230 13.06 5.43 -5.24
CA TYR A 230 12.54 5.09 -3.92
C TYR A 230 12.97 3.69 -3.48
N GLY A 231 12.96 2.74 -4.38
CA GLY A 231 13.27 1.33 -4.18
C GLY A 231 12.21 0.61 -3.35
N CYS A 232 11.67 -0.47 -3.89
CA CYS A 232 10.76 -1.33 -3.11
C CYS A 232 11.55 -2.01 -1.98
N LYS A 233 11.13 -1.80 -0.73
CA LYS A 233 11.76 -2.40 0.44
C LYS A 233 11.12 -3.74 0.78
N GLU A 234 11.94 -4.69 1.21
CA GLU A 234 11.44 -5.94 1.77
C GLU A 234 11.03 -5.72 3.22
N PRO A 235 9.85 -6.23 3.62
CA PRO A 235 9.46 -6.21 5.01
C PRO A 235 10.43 -6.99 5.88
N THR A 236 10.86 -6.42 7.00
CA THR A 236 11.66 -7.11 8.01
C THR A 236 10.76 -8.02 8.83
N TYR A 237 11.22 -9.22 9.09
CA TYR A 237 10.51 -10.21 9.90
C TYR A 237 11.43 -10.71 11.00
N GLY A 238 10.88 -10.89 12.19
CA GLY A 238 11.60 -11.56 13.28
C GLY A 238 11.73 -13.06 13.05
N ASP A 239 12.58 -13.70 13.87
CA ASP A 239 12.76 -15.13 13.86
C ASP A 239 11.44 -15.85 14.14
N PRO A 240 11.14 -16.94 13.42
CA PRO A 240 9.91 -17.68 13.64
C PRO A 240 9.98 -18.43 14.96
N PHE A 241 8.97 -18.25 15.80
CA PHE A 241 8.74 -19.08 16.98
C PHE A 241 7.58 -20.04 16.71
N PHE A 242 7.64 -21.23 17.30
CA PHE A 242 6.62 -22.27 17.18
C PHE A 242 6.63 -23.15 18.44
N LEU A 243 5.60 -23.97 18.68
CA LEU A 243 5.55 -24.88 19.81
C LEU A 243 6.45 -26.10 19.54
N THR A 244 7.11 -26.56 20.58
CA THR A 244 7.80 -27.87 20.53
C THR A 244 6.77 -29.02 20.51
N SER A 245 7.23 -30.21 20.20
CA SER A 245 6.38 -31.42 20.29
C SER A 245 5.83 -31.67 21.68
N GLU A 246 6.65 -31.39 22.69
CA GLU A 246 6.30 -31.51 24.13
C GLU A 246 5.21 -30.49 24.49
N GLU A 247 5.41 -29.20 24.13
CA GLU A 247 4.41 -28.15 24.37
C GLU A 247 3.07 -28.47 23.69
N ARG A 248 3.09 -28.96 22.43
CA ARG A 248 1.88 -29.42 21.75
C ARG A 248 1.21 -30.59 22.49
N ASN A 249 1.97 -31.54 23.01
CA ASN A 249 1.43 -32.68 23.77
C ASN A 249 0.85 -32.24 25.12
N ILE A 250 1.46 -31.28 25.82
CA ILE A 250 0.88 -30.66 27.04
C ILE A 250 -0.52 -30.09 26.71
N LEU A 251 -0.66 -29.38 25.58
CA LEU A 251 -1.97 -28.89 25.18
C LEU A 251 -2.96 -30.01 24.88
N TYR A 252 -2.53 -31.08 24.18
CA TYR A 252 -3.38 -32.19 23.83
C TYR A 252 -3.94 -32.92 25.08
N ASP A 253 -3.12 -33.09 26.09
CA ASP A 253 -3.42 -33.81 27.32
C ASP A 253 -4.07 -32.92 28.41
N ALA A 254 -4.20 -31.62 28.17
CA ALA A 254 -4.73 -30.66 29.15
C ALA A 254 -6.18 -31.01 29.53
N ASP A 255 -6.44 -31.10 30.84
CA ASP A 255 -7.81 -31.21 31.37
C ASP A 255 -8.49 -29.82 31.35
N LEU A 256 -9.58 -29.73 30.59
CA LEU A 256 -10.40 -28.54 30.41
C LEU A 256 -11.89 -28.82 30.62
N ASN A 257 -12.23 -29.82 31.47
CA ASN A 257 -13.62 -30.18 31.75
C ASN A 257 -14.43 -29.02 32.35
N ASP A 258 -13.78 -28.12 33.05
CA ASP A 258 -14.36 -26.89 33.60
C ASP A 258 -14.56 -25.77 32.58
N ASN A 259 -13.98 -25.88 31.39
CA ASN A 259 -14.11 -24.90 30.31
C ASN A 259 -14.31 -25.54 28.93
N PRO A 260 -15.52 -26.02 28.60
CA PRO A 260 -15.80 -26.72 27.34
C PRO A 260 -15.50 -25.85 26.10
N LYS A 261 -15.63 -24.51 26.19
CA LYS A 261 -15.31 -23.61 25.08
C LYS A 261 -13.81 -23.59 24.79
N LEU A 262 -12.98 -23.62 25.83
CA LEU A 262 -11.53 -23.67 25.71
C LEU A 262 -11.07 -25.05 25.24
N ALA A 263 -11.76 -26.13 25.64
CA ALA A 263 -11.51 -27.49 25.17
C ALA A 263 -11.69 -27.61 23.64
N VAL A 264 -12.74 -26.99 23.07
CA VAL A 264 -12.92 -26.91 21.62
C VAL A 264 -11.77 -26.15 20.94
N ILE A 265 -11.34 -25.03 21.52
CA ILE A 265 -10.20 -24.25 20.97
C ILE A 265 -8.90 -25.06 21.02
N ARG A 266 -8.67 -25.82 22.10
CA ARG A 266 -7.56 -26.77 22.23
C ARG A 266 -7.57 -27.78 21.10
N ASP A 267 -8.68 -28.44 20.89
CA ASP A 267 -8.83 -29.47 19.88
C ASP A 267 -8.57 -28.94 18.48
N ILE A 268 -9.18 -27.80 18.13
CA ILE A 268 -8.93 -27.13 16.85
C ILE A 268 -7.44 -26.76 16.69
N PHE A 269 -6.82 -26.19 17.73
CA PHE A 269 -5.44 -25.72 17.64
C PHE A 269 -4.44 -26.86 17.56
N VAL A 270 -4.62 -27.90 18.34
CA VAL A 270 -3.77 -29.09 18.29
C VAL A 270 -3.92 -29.83 16.97
N PHE A 271 -5.15 -30.04 16.48
CA PHE A 271 -5.39 -30.56 15.14
C PHE A 271 -4.68 -29.71 14.07
N HIS A 272 -4.80 -28.40 14.16
CA HIS A 272 -4.16 -27.46 13.23
C HIS A 272 -2.63 -27.60 13.27
N CYS A 273 -2.03 -27.88 14.44
CA CYS A 273 -0.59 -28.16 14.56
C CYS A 273 -0.17 -29.47 13.89
N TYR A 274 -1.08 -30.43 13.69
CA TYR A 274 -0.81 -31.69 13.00
C TYR A 274 -1.02 -31.61 11.48
N VAL A 275 -1.77 -30.64 10.98
CA VAL A 275 -2.06 -30.54 9.54
C VAL A 275 -1.42 -29.34 8.85
N GLY A 276 -1.03 -28.32 9.59
CA GLY A 276 -0.25 -27.18 9.11
C GLY A 276 -0.89 -26.32 8.01
N CYS A 277 -2.19 -26.50 7.71
CA CYS A 277 -2.89 -25.71 6.70
C CYS A 277 -3.00 -24.22 7.11
N ARG A 278 -3.41 -23.32 6.18
CA ARG A 278 -3.74 -21.95 6.59
C ARG A 278 -5.07 -21.92 7.31
N VAL A 279 -5.24 -21.05 8.29
CA VAL A 279 -6.48 -20.95 9.06
C VAL A 279 -7.72 -20.71 8.19
N GLY A 280 -7.59 -19.97 7.09
CA GLY A 280 -8.69 -19.79 6.13
C GLY A 280 -9.03 -21.06 5.36
N ASP A 281 -8.08 -21.96 5.13
CA ASP A 281 -8.31 -23.28 4.58
C ASP A 281 -8.90 -24.20 5.64
N LEU A 282 -8.36 -24.23 6.87
CA LEU A 282 -8.88 -25.00 7.99
C LEU A 282 -10.39 -24.79 8.22
N TYR A 283 -10.83 -23.53 8.17
CA TYR A 283 -12.23 -23.16 8.39
C TYR A 283 -13.21 -23.67 7.30
N ARG A 284 -12.68 -24.16 6.20
CA ARG A 284 -13.46 -24.69 5.08
C ARG A 284 -13.47 -26.21 5.01
N LEU A 285 -12.63 -26.87 5.81
CA LEU A 285 -12.54 -28.31 5.79
C LEU A 285 -13.83 -28.97 6.27
N THR A 286 -14.21 -30.01 5.57
CA THR A 286 -15.35 -30.90 5.86
C THR A 286 -14.84 -32.32 6.04
N ARG A 287 -15.70 -33.27 6.40
CA ARG A 287 -15.34 -34.68 6.46
C ARG A 287 -14.94 -35.26 5.12
N ASP A 288 -15.44 -34.74 4.02
CA ASP A 288 -15.09 -35.17 2.64
C ASP A 288 -13.62 -34.90 2.30
N ASN A 289 -12.96 -33.99 3.05
CA ASN A 289 -11.55 -33.75 2.90
C ASN A 289 -10.67 -34.84 3.54
N ILE A 290 -11.26 -35.80 4.29
CA ILE A 290 -10.53 -36.89 4.94
C ILE A 290 -10.77 -38.16 4.14
N LYS A 291 -9.70 -38.72 3.56
CA LYS A 291 -9.73 -39.92 2.73
C LYS A 291 -8.58 -40.83 3.09
N ASP A 292 -8.86 -42.08 3.37
CA ASP A 292 -7.85 -43.12 3.64
C ASP A 292 -6.78 -42.70 4.67
N GLY A 293 -7.19 -41.99 5.73
CA GLY A 293 -6.28 -41.50 6.77
C GLY A 293 -5.47 -40.25 6.38
N PHE A 294 -5.80 -39.61 5.25
CA PHE A 294 -5.18 -38.37 4.79
C PHE A 294 -6.18 -37.21 4.78
N LEU A 295 -5.67 -36.02 5.05
CA LEU A 295 -6.37 -34.77 4.77
C LEU A 295 -5.99 -34.27 3.37
N GLU A 296 -6.99 -34.10 2.50
CA GLU A 296 -6.83 -33.63 1.14
C GLU A 296 -7.59 -32.31 0.92
N TYR A 297 -6.90 -31.27 0.48
CA TYR A 297 -7.52 -29.99 0.19
C TYR A 297 -6.73 -29.16 -0.82
N MET A 298 -7.40 -28.21 -1.47
CA MET A 298 -6.78 -27.24 -2.38
C MET A 298 -6.67 -25.88 -1.71
N PRO A 299 -5.43 -25.35 -1.48
CA PRO A 299 -5.23 -24.07 -0.82
C PRO A 299 -5.83 -22.91 -1.60
N GLN A 300 -6.71 -22.11 -1.01
CA GLN A 300 -7.41 -21.01 -1.69
C GLN A 300 -6.46 -19.90 -2.16
N LYS A 301 -5.41 -19.59 -1.38
CA LYS A 301 -4.48 -18.51 -1.72
C LYS A 301 -3.69 -18.76 -3.00
N THR A 302 -3.42 -20.02 -3.32
CA THR A 302 -2.59 -20.42 -4.48
C THR A 302 -3.40 -21.02 -5.61
N LYS A 303 -4.70 -21.20 -5.45
CA LYS A 303 -5.58 -21.84 -6.43
C LYS A 303 -5.55 -21.19 -7.83
N LYS A 304 -5.48 -19.85 -7.87
CA LYS A 304 -5.43 -19.11 -9.16
C LYS A 304 -4.07 -19.20 -9.88
N CYS A 305 -2.97 -19.43 -9.14
CA CYS A 305 -1.63 -19.45 -9.71
C CYS A 305 -1.11 -20.88 -9.93
N GLN A 306 -1.39 -21.79 -8.99
CA GLN A 306 -1.02 -23.20 -9.04
C GLN A 306 -2.09 -24.02 -8.31
N ALA A 307 -2.98 -24.65 -9.08
CA ALA A 307 -3.99 -25.56 -8.56
C ALA A 307 -3.32 -26.90 -8.18
N LYS A 308 -2.68 -26.96 -6.99
CA LYS A 308 -2.07 -28.20 -6.46
C LYS A 308 -2.84 -28.65 -5.23
N THR A 309 -3.29 -29.91 -5.23
CA THR A 309 -3.89 -30.54 -4.05
C THR A 309 -2.78 -30.81 -3.02
N VAL A 310 -3.04 -30.42 -1.79
CA VAL A 310 -2.20 -30.75 -0.62
C VAL A 310 -2.77 -32.01 0.01
N ARG A 311 -1.90 -32.97 0.31
CA ARG A 311 -2.23 -34.25 0.96
C ARG A 311 -1.36 -34.41 2.18
N VAL A 312 -2.00 -34.53 3.37
CA VAL A 312 -1.32 -34.62 4.66
C VAL A 312 -1.77 -35.89 5.38
N PRO A 313 -0.86 -36.84 5.73
CA PRO A 313 -1.23 -37.98 6.52
C PRO A 313 -1.66 -37.52 7.93
N LEU A 314 -2.79 -38.05 8.42
CA LEU A 314 -3.29 -37.68 9.73
C LEU A 314 -2.63 -38.52 10.82
N HIS A 315 -2.00 -37.86 11.76
CA HIS A 315 -1.44 -38.48 12.96
C HIS A 315 -2.57 -39.03 13.83
N GLU A 316 -2.32 -40.13 14.59
CA GLU A 316 -3.29 -40.78 15.45
C GLU A 316 -4.01 -39.81 16.42
N LYS A 317 -3.27 -38.87 17.04
CA LYS A 317 -3.85 -37.84 17.92
C LYS A 317 -4.82 -36.91 17.16
N ALA A 318 -4.54 -36.61 15.90
CA ALA A 318 -5.45 -35.80 15.06
C ALA A 318 -6.73 -36.54 14.74
N LEU A 319 -6.66 -37.86 14.47
CA LEU A 319 -7.82 -38.71 14.28
C LEU A 319 -8.67 -38.80 15.55
N LYS A 320 -8.06 -39.03 16.71
CA LYS A 320 -8.73 -39.06 18.03
C LYS A 320 -9.43 -37.73 18.36
N ILE A 321 -8.87 -36.60 17.94
CA ILE A 321 -9.56 -35.30 18.07
C ILE A 321 -10.82 -35.29 17.21
N LEU A 322 -10.73 -35.71 15.96
CA LEU A 322 -11.88 -35.71 15.05
C LEU A 322 -13.05 -36.60 15.51
N GLU A 323 -12.75 -37.70 16.21
CA GLU A 323 -13.76 -38.63 16.80
C GLU A 323 -14.63 -37.96 17.87
N ARG A 324 -14.16 -36.86 18.47
CA ARG A 324 -14.91 -36.07 19.47
C ARG A 324 -16.03 -35.20 18.85
N TYR A 325 -16.06 -35.08 17.53
CA TYR A 325 -16.97 -34.17 16.82
C TYR A 325 -17.88 -34.92 15.85
N ASP A 326 -19.12 -34.43 15.69
CA ASP A 326 -20.12 -35.02 14.81
C ASP A 326 -19.59 -35.19 13.37
N ALA A 327 -19.64 -36.43 12.91
CA ALA A 327 -19.23 -36.79 11.56
C ALA A 327 -20.12 -36.19 10.46
N ASN A 328 -21.38 -35.86 10.78
CA ASN A 328 -22.37 -35.32 9.85
C ASN A 328 -22.40 -33.77 9.85
N ALA A 329 -21.55 -33.12 10.63
CA ALA A 329 -21.52 -31.68 10.64
C ALA A 329 -20.92 -31.12 9.33
N ASP A 330 -21.44 -29.98 8.88
CA ASP A 330 -20.99 -29.26 7.66
C ASP A 330 -19.49 -28.90 7.70
N ARG A 331 -18.90 -28.85 8.87
CA ARG A 331 -17.50 -28.46 9.10
C ARG A 331 -16.85 -29.46 10.06
N LEU A 332 -15.52 -29.59 9.96
CA LEU A 332 -14.77 -30.47 10.88
C LEU A 332 -14.92 -30.09 12.35
N PHE A 333 -15.08 -28.78 12.63
CA PHE A 333 -15.17 -28.26 14.00
C PHE A 333 -16.16 -27.10 14.10
N PRO A 334 -16.71 -26.80 15.28
CA PRO A 334 -17.55 -25.63 15.53
C PRO A 334 -16.68 -24.36 15.62
N PHE A 335 -16.20 -23.89 14.48
CA PHE A 335 -15.28 -22.75 14.38
C PHE A 335 -15.89 -21.45 14.95
N LYS A 336 -15.04 -20.66 15.60
CA LYS A 336 -15.32 -19.30 16.07
C LYS A 336 -14.69 -18.27 15.13
N GLN A 337 -15.10 -17.00 15.25
CA GLN A 337 -14.41 -15.92 14.56
C GLN A 337 -12.92 -15.97 14.89
N ILE A 338 -12.07 -15.64 13.92
CA ILE A 338 -10.62 -15.75 14.03
C ILE A 338 -10.04 -14.94 15.20
N HIS A 339 -10.63 -13.80 15.52
CA HIS A 339 -10.23 -13.01 16.68
C HIS A 339 -10.45 -13.78 18.00
N THR A 340 -11.65 -14.31 18.18
CA THR A 340 -12.01 -15.14 19.36
C THR A 340 -11.12 -16.39 19.46
N TYR A 341 -10.85 -17.03 18.33
CA TYR A 341 -9.95 -18.18 18.26
C TYR A 341 -8.54 -17.83 18.72
N ASN A 342 -7.97 -16.71 18.24
CA ASN A 342 -6.64 -16.26 18.63
C ASN A 342 -6.56 -15.87 20.12
N LEU A 343 -7.60 -15.25 20.69
CA LEU A 343 -7.67 -14.98 22.13
C LEU A 343 -7.71 -16.27 22.95
N GLY A 344 -8.51 -17.23 22.52
CA GLY A 344 -8.60 -18.52 23.19
C GLY A 344 -7.30 -19.33 23.11
N ILE A 345 -6.55 -19.28 22.01
CA ILE A 345 -5.21 -19.91 21.93
C ILE A 345 -4.27 -19.30 22.99
N ARG A 346 -4.28 -17.98 23.16
CA ARG A 346 -3.46 -17.30 24.19
C ARG A 346 -3.83 -17.71 25.59
N GLU A 347 -5.13 -17.76 25.89
CA GLU A 347 -5.65 -18.23 27.16
C GLU A 347 -5.26 -19.69 27.43
N LEU A 348 -5.39 -20.55 26.40
CA LEU A 348 -5.01 -21.96 26.48
C LEU A 348 -3.54 -22.14 26.86
N LEU A 349 -2.61 -21.48 26.15
CA LEU A 349 -1.19 -21.59 26.45
C LEU A 349 -0.86 -21.09 27.87
N LYS A 350 -1.43 -19.95 28.25
CA LYS A 350 -1.25 -19.37 29.58
C LYS A 350 -1.72 -20.33 30.67
N ARG A 351 -2.88 -20.93 30.49
CA ARG A 351 -3.47 -21.88 31.43
C ARG A 351 -2.64 -23.17 31.55
N CYS A 352 -2.05 -23.62 30.44
CA CYS A 352 -1.19 -24.83 30.42
C CYS A 352 0.28 -24.54 30.82
N GLY A 353 0.61 -23.33 31.31
CA GLY A 353 1.96 -22.98 31.77
C GLY A 353 3.00 -22.88 30.63
N ILE A 354 2.57 -22.65 29.39
CA ILE A 354 3.48 -22.47 28.24
C ILE A 354 3.80 -20.99 28.11
N ASP A 355 4.73 -20.52 28.92
CA ASP A 355 5.05 -19.12 29.15
C ASP A 355 6.48 -18.71 28.77
N ARG A 356 7.27 -19.64 28.20
CA ARG A 356 8.65 -19.32 27.80
C ARG A 356 8.74 -18.06 26.97
N THR A 357 9.82 -17.33 27.17
CA THR A 357 10.08 -16.07 26.50
C THR A 357 10.50 -16.31 25.04
N VAL A 358 9.95 -15.54 24.15
CA VAL A 358 10.32 -15.47 22.71
C VAL A 358 10.67 -14.05 22.33
N THR A 359 11.63 -13.92 21.41
CA THR A 359 12.05 -12.64 20.85
C THR A 359 11.21 -12.33 19.61
N ILE A 360 10.59 -11.16 19.59
CA ILE A 360 9.81 -10.68 18.46
C ILE A 360 10.30 -9.28 18.05
N LEU A 361 9.98 -8.86 16.84
CA LEU A 361 10.16 -7.46 16.47
C LEU A 361 9.06 -6.59 17.10
N ASP A 362 9.45 -5.38 17.49
CA ASP A 362 8.49 -4.35 17.95
C ASP A 362 7.49 -3.98 16.83
N THR A 363 6.53 -3.14 17.18
CA THR A 363 5.50 -2.70 16.22
C THR A 363 6.10 -1.99 15.01
N HIS A 364 7.23 -1.31 15.19
CA HIS A 364 7.92 -0.60 14.10
C HIS A 364 8.82 -1.52 13.27
N GLY A 365 9.19 -2.70 13.80
CA GLY A 365 10.02 -3.69 13.12
C GLY A 365 11.51 -3.36 13.15
N TYR A 366 11.95 -2.48 14.06
CA TYR A 366 13.35 -2.08 14.18
C TYR A 366 14.05 -2.66 15.41
N ASN A 367 13.32 -2.87 16.49
CA ASN A 367 13.86 -3.38 17.75
C ASN A 367 13.30 -4.75 18.07
N THR A 368 14.08 -5.53 18.79
CA THR A 368 13.61 -6.80 19.36
C THR A 368 13.03 -6.60 20.74
N VAL A 369 11.91 -7.26 21.01
CA VAL A 369 11.23 -7.27 22.31
C VAL A 369 11.04 -8.71 22.75
N GLN A 370 11.26 -8.96 24.03
CA GLN A 370 11.01 -10.26 24.63
C GLN A 370 9.60 -10.30 25.21
N LYS A 371 8.84 -11.35 24.90
CA LYS A 371 7.47 -11.57 25.40
C LYS A 371 7.22 -13.04 25.69
N PRO A 372 6.36 -13.36 26.67
CA PRO A 372 5.89 -14.72 26.86
C PRO A 372 5.20 -15.25 25.61
N LEU A 373 5.42 -16.53 25.28
CA LEU A 373 4.86 -17.15 24.07
C LEU A 373 3.34 -17.01 23.99
N TYR A 374 2.63 -17.15 25.11
CA TYR A 374 1.16 -17.03 25.15
C TYR A 374 0.64 -15.65 24.75
N GLU A 375 1.43 -14.58 24.85
CA GLU A 375 0.97 -13.23 24.43
C GLU A 375 1.01 -13.05 22.92
N VAL A 376 1.88 -13.77 22.23
CA VAL A 376 2.18 -13.55 20.80
C VAL A 376 1.69 -14.67 19.89
N VAL A 377 1.28 -15.80 20.47
CA VAL A 377 0.75 -16.94 19.72
C VAL A 377 -0.54 -16.57 18.99
N THR A 378 -0.70 -17.15 17.80
CA THR A 378 -1.87 -17.00 16.94
C THR A 378 -2.18 -18.30 16.22
N SER A 379 -3.30 -18.39 15.53
CA SER A 379 -3.63 -19.51 14.64
C SER A 379 -2.52 -19.81 13.61
N HIS A 380 -1.76 -18.81 13.18
CA HIS A 380 -0.63 -19.01 12.27
C HIS A 380 0.54 -19.75 12.93
N THR A 381 0.65 -19.70 14.25
CA THR A 381 1.65 -20.46 15.02
C THR A 381 1.46 -21.96 14.86
N ALA A 382 0.22 -22.46 14.73
CA ALA A 382 -0.03 -23.88 14.45
C ALA A 382 0.68 -24.35 13.17
N ARG A 383 0.59 -23.56 12.10
CA ARG A 383 1.29 -23.87 10.85
C ARG A 383 2.80 -23.79 10.99
N LYS A 384 3.32 -22.84 11.77
CA LYS A 384 4.74 -22.76 12.11
C LYS A 384 5.19 -23.99 12.90
N THR A 385 4.36 -24.44 13.85
CA THR A 385 4.58 -25.66 14.66
C THR A 385 4.67 -26.91 13.79
N PHE A 386 3.75 -27.07 12.83
CA PHE A 386 3.79 -28.18 11.89
C PHE A 386 5.10 -28.20 11.09
N VAL A 387 5.43 -27.08 10.43
CA VAL A 387 6.61 -27.00 9.58
C VAL A 387 7.90 -27.08 10.38
N GLY A 388 8.00 -26.36 11.52
CA GLY A 388 9.21 -26.32 12.34
C GLY A 388 9.56 -27.67 12.96
N ASN A 389 8.57 -28.40 13.51
CA ASN A 389 8.81 -29.73 14.06
C ASN A 389 9.14 -30.77 13.01
N LEU A 390 8.51 -30.71 11.82
CA LEU A 390 8.88 -31.60 10.72
C LEU A 390 10.29 -31.33 10.22
N TYR A 391 10.67 -30.07 10.06
CA TYR A 391 11.98 -29.68 9.56
C TYR A 391 13.14 -30.11 10.51
N ARG A 392 12.87 -30.22 11.79
CA ARG A 392 13.84 -30.76 12.77
C ARG A 392 14.14 -32.26 12.56
N GLN A 393 13.19 -32.98 11.99
CA GLN A 393 13.29 -34.43 11.81
C GLN A 393 13.68 -34.80 10.37
N GLU A 394 13.11 -34.10 9.40
CA GLU A 394 13.31 -34.32 7.96
C GLU A 394 13.73 -33.01 7.29
N PRO A 395 15.00 -32.88 6.91
CA PRO A 395 15.51 -31.64 6.34
C PRO A 395 15.11 -31.39 4.88
N ASP A 396 14.46 -32.38 4.16
CA ASP A 396 13.99 -32.14 2.82
C ASP A 396 12.86 -31.11 2.79
N PRO A 397 13.14 -29.89 2.29
CA PRO A 397 12.15 -28.82 2.23
C PRO A 397 11.03 -29.15 1.25
N ASN A 398 11.25 -29.97 0.23
CA ASN A 398 10.25 -30.24 -0.81
C ASN A 398 9.16 -31.14 -0.27
N LEU A 399 9.54 -32.16 0.52
CA LEU A 399 8.60 -33.04 1.18
C LEU A 399 7.68 -32.26 2.13
N ILE A 400 8.25 -31.37 2.98
CA ILE A 400 7.48 -30.55 3.92
C ILE A 400 6.62 -29.53 3.17
N ALA A 401 7.14 -28.91 2.08
CA ALA A 401 6.40 -27.98 1.25
C ALA A 401 5.17 -28.65 0.61
N SER A 402 5.29 -29.91 0.16
CA SER A 402 4.19 -30.66 -0.43
C SER A 402 3.02 -30.85 0.52
N MET A 403 3.31 -31.10 1.82
CA MET A 403 2.30 -31.28 2.88
C MET A 403 1.76 -29.96 3.41
N SER A 404 2.56 -28.91 3.42
CA SER A 404 2.15 -27.62 3.95
C SER A 404 1.52 -26.68 2.90
N GLY A 405 1.60 -27.02 1.61
CA GLY A 405 1.11 -26.19 0.50
C GLY A 405 1.89 -24.86 0.35
N HIS A 406 3.20 -24.90 0.61
CA HIS A 406 4.12 -23.85 0.22
C HIS A 406 4.58 -24.06 -1.22
N VAL A 407 4.83 -22.96 -1.92
CA VAL A 407 5.50 -23.00 -3.22
C VAL A 407 6.98 -23.29 -2.98
N GLU A 408 7.53 -24.19 -3.76
CA GLU A 408 8.95 -24.52 -3.73
C GLU A 408 9.80 -23.26 -3.93
N GLY A 409 10.89 -23.13 -3.17
CA GLY A 409 11.77 -21.96 -3.22
C GLY A 409 11.17 -20.65 -2.67
N SER A 410 9.92 -20.66 -2.14
CA SER A 410 9.32 -19.45 -1.64
C SER A 410 10.04 -18.90 -0.40
N ARG A 411 10.34 -17.59 -0.39
CA ARG A 411 10.91 -16.88 0.78
C ARG A 411 10.04 -17.03 2.04
N ALA A 412 8.73 -17.20 1.89
CA ALA A 412 7.84 -17.46 3.01
C ALA A 412 8.12 -18.81 3.66
N PHE A 413 8.49 -19.82 2.89
CA PHE A 413 8.84 -21.14 3.38
C PHE A 413 10.22 -21.18 4.02
N SER A 414 11.22 -20.50 3.41
CA SER A 414 12.59 -20.47 3.96
C SER A 414 12.66 -19.94 5.39
N ARG A 415 11.73 -19.07 5.81
CA ARG A 415 11.64 -18.54 7.18
C ARG A 415 11.26 -19.57 8.22
N TYR A 416 10.63 -20.68 7.84
CA TYR A 416 10.27 -21.76 8.77
C TYR A 416 11.40 -22.77 8.97
N ARG A 417 12.45 -22.67 8.17
CA ARG A 417 13.63 -23.51 8.23
C ARG A 417 14.61 -22.95 9.27
N THR A 418 14.29 -23.10 10.53
CA THR A 418 15.21 -22.73 11.60
C THR A 418 16.24 -23.83 11.73
N ILE A 419 17.48 -23.55 11.36
CA ILE A 419 18.62 -24.43 11.63
C ILE A 419 19.05 -24.18 13.06
N ASP A 420 18.73 -25.10 13.96
CA ASP A 420 19.17 -25.02 15.35
C ASP A 420 20.53 -25.72 15.55
N ASP A 421 21.12 -25.50 16.73
CA ASP A 421 22.44 -26.03 17.03
C ASP A 421 22.45 -27.57 17.16
N ASP A 422 21.33 -28.19 17.50
CA ASP A 422 21.21 -29.66 17.56
C ASP A 422 21.22 -30.25 16.15
N MET A 423 20.65 -29.59 15.17
CA MET A 423 20.77 -29.97 13.73
C MET A 423 22.22 -29.86 13.25
N LYS A 424 22.93 -28.81 13.65
CA LYS A 424 24.35 -28.62 13.30
C LYS A 424 25.21 -29.70 13.94
N ARG A 425 24.98 -30.00 15.22
CA ARG A 425 25.71 -31.09 15.94
C ARG A 425 25.50 -32.44 15.24
N ARG A 426 24.22 -32.83 15.03
CA ARG A 426 23.90 -34.08 14.31
C ARG A 426 24.56 -34.16 12.93
N LEU A 427 24.65 -33.08 12.21
CA LEU A 427 25.29 -33.04 10.90
C LEU A 427 26.81 -33.26 11.02
N VAL A 428 27.45 -32.66 12.03
CA VAL A 428 28.90 -32.86 12.29
C VAL A 428 29.17 -34.27 12.76
N ASP A 429 28.28 -34.85 13.61
CA ASP A 429 28.40 -36.23 14.09
C ASP A 429 28.28 -37.29 12.96
N MET A 430 27.79 -36.90 11.76
CA MET A 430 27.74 -37.76 10.57
C MET A 430 29.04 -37.77 9.75
N ILE A 431 30.06 -37.00 10.13
CA ILE A 431 31.33 -36.94 9.42
C ILE A 431 32.25 -38.11 9.79
N ASP A 432 32.03 -38.75 10.95
CA ASP A 432 32.72 -39.95 11.41
C ASP A 432 32.06 -41.22 10.82
#